data_0d153573be39e1fcc11f9ac49460faf2
#
_entry.id   0d153573be39e1fcc11f9ac49460faf2
#
_cell.length_a   1.000
_cell.length_b   1.000
_cell.length_c   1.000
_cell.angle_alpha   90.00
_cell.angle_beta   90.00
_cell.angle_gamma   90.00
#
_symmetry.space_group_name_H-M   'P 1'
#
loop_
_entity.id
_entity.type
_entity.pdbx_description
1 polymer ?
#
loop_
_entity_poly.entity_id
_entity_poly.type
_entity_poly.pdbx_seq_one_letter_code
_entity_poly.pdbx_strand_id
1 'polypeptide(L)'
;MYKKRFRFILSLALAMLCGSSVTAQTVPDAGEFLPGPPEETTVEYIKDYLQYAWGKTMRGTELGQQAQNDFNAKAPYYLEAFSKAIDVPLSSTETPYIAELFEYCMEYGNKSIEQAKISFPFFRRPYARFGETSLIPLQENDYINESSFPSREALMGWMYALLLTEICPGKQDQILNCGYTFGQASVITGYHWDSDVQAARLLACALVTRLHNHTGVNGMIKSAKAEYAKVTGTSYISPSLTEETQQYYSNDDLPDAVKFLPAPPDTVSALMATDMSNFIEGKFVRPTDEGQIAINDVDSDPEYFMEIYSSAFGRTLSETTTPELYKMFQSMSSLGDGATRSCKNYYKRPRPYQQLNEATAYPPAENLKRNVGSYPSGHASASWLYALVLSELNPNAEEALLARAYKYGQGRVVTGYVWQSDVEGGRLVGSAVYARLHNSEEFMTQFERVKLELNGTGVRAATVEDKTAEDVYTLGGVRLPSEPDQKGVYIQGNKKVMH
;
A
#
# COMPACT_ATOMS: atom_id res chain seq x y z
N MET A 1 3.05 52.37 38.86
CA MET A 1 3.05 52.22 37.38
C MET A 1 3.33 50.75 37.00
N TYR A 2 2.71 49.75 37.69
CA TYR A 2 3.02 48.30 37.53
C TYR A 2 1.77 47.41 37.58
N LYS A 3 0.56 47.93 37.25
CA LYS A 3 -0.70 47.15 37.30
C LYS A 3 -1.46 47.05 35.97
N LYS A 4 -0.89 47.48 34.83
CA LYS A 4 -1.56 47.41 33.51
C LYS A 4 -0.96 46.46 32.51
N ARG A 5 0.13 45.72 32.81
CA ARG A 5 0.76 44.76 31.87
C ARG A 5 0.39 43.30 32.08
N PHE A 6 -0.37 42.95 33.11
CA PHE A 6 -0.69 41.58 33.47
C PHE A 6 -2.06 41.07 32.92
N ARG A 7 -2.87 41.96 32.35
CA ARG A 7 -4.17 41.59 31.78
C ARG A 7 -4.13 41.30 30.27
N PHE A 8 -3.05 41.60 29.58
CA PHE A 8 -2.93 41.36 28.13
C PHE A 8 -2.29 40.01 27.78
N ILE A 9 -1.61 39.36 28.72
CA ILE A 9 -0.94 38.08 28.51
C ILE A 9 -1.90 36.91 28.78
N LEU A 10 -2.92 37.11 29.59
CA LEU A 10 -3.91 36.06 29.89
C LEU A 10 -5.01 35.96 28.82
N SER A 11 -5.20 36.95 27.97
CA SER A 11 -6.18 36.91 26.86
C SER A 11 -5.59 36.29 25.58
N LEU A 12 -4.26 36.19 25.44
CA LEU A 12 -3.62 35.55 24.31
C LEU A 12 -3.42 34.04 24.51
N ALA A 13 -3.39 33.56 25.76
CA ALA A 13 -3.25 32.15 26.09
C ALA A 13 -4.58 31.37 26.03
N LEU A 14 -5.74 32.05 26.02
CA LEU A 14 -7.06 31.43 25.93
C LEU A 14 -7.60 31.40 24.50
N ALA A 15 -6.96 32.11 23.56
CA ALA A 15 -7.31 32.05 22.12
C ALA A 15 -6.56 30.98 21.33
N MET A 16 -5.61 30.28 21.96
CA MET A 16 -4.90 29.12 21.33
C MET A 16 -5.46 27.75 21.72
N LEU A 17 -6.60 27.69 22.39
CA LEU A 17 -7.26 26.42 22.78
C LEU A 17 -8.59 26.18 22.06
N CYS A 18 -8.90 26.95 21.03
CA CYS A 18 -10.06 26.70 20.18
C CYS A 18 -9.62 26.58 18.73
N GLY A 19 -9.56 25.33 18.26
CA GLY A 19 -9.67 25.01 16.85
C GLY A 19 -8.37 24.95 16.06
N SER A 20 -7.43 24.06 16.39
CA SER A 20 -6.79 23.33 15.31
C SER A 20 -7.78 22.27 14.82
N SER A 21 -8.70 22.66 13.93
CA SER A 21 -9.17 21.73 12.93
C SER A 21 -7.90 21.29 12.18
N VAL A 22 -7.38 20.12 12.52
CA VAL A 22 -6.47 19.39 11.67
C VAL A 22 -7.25 19.19 10.38
N THR A 23 -7.07 20.10 9.42
CA THR A 23 -7.43 19.81 8.03
C THR A 23 -6.60 18.60 7.70
N ALA A 24 -7.25 17.44 7.56
CA ALA A 24 -6.60 16.22 7.12
C ALA A 24 -5.74 16.59 5.91
N GLN A 25 -4.43 16.32 5.99
CA GLN A 25 -3.54 16.53 4.85
C GLN A 25 -4.16 15.80 3.66
N THR A 26 -4.34 16.49 2.56
CA THR A 26 -4.96 15.92 1.35
C THR A 26 -4.05 14.90 0.66
N VAL A 27 -2.76 14.89 1.00
CA VAL A 27 -1.75 13.94 0.50
C VAL A 27 -0.88 13.42 1.66
N PRO A 28 -0.34 12.20 1.57
CA PRO A 28 0.51 11.62 2.61
C PRO A 28 1.81 12.41 2.82
N ASP A 29 2.30 12.49 4.05
CA ASP A 29 3.64 13.02 4.33
C ASP A 29 4.70 11.92 4.11
N ALA A 30 5.32 11.97 2.94
CA ALA A 30 6.34 10.99 2.53
C ALA A 30 7.53 10.92 3.50
N GLY A 31 7.88 12.03 4.17
CA GLY A 31 9.01 12.11 5.11
C GLY A 31 8.84 11.24 6.34
N GLU A 32 7.60 10.90 6.71
CA GLU A 32 7.31 10.14 7.93
C GLU A 32 7.41 8.61 7.74
N PHE A 33 7.36 8.09 6.50
CA PHE A 33 7.34 6.65 6.29
C PHE A 33 8.27 6.13 5.17
N LEU A 34 8.72 6.96 4.23
CA LEU A 34 9.65 6.54 3.20
C LEU A 34 11.09 6.69 3.67
N PRO A 35 12.01 5.80 3.26
CA PRO A 35 13.42 6.10 3.31
C PRO A 35 13.71 7.29 2.41
N GLY A 36 14.61 8.15 2.82
CA GLY A 36 15.11 9.24 1.96
C GLY A 36 15.96 8.70 0.79
N PRO A 37 16.42 9.59 -0.10
CA PRO A 37 17.38 9.21 -1.12
C PRO A 37 18.65 8.66 -0.46
N PRO A 38 19.29 7.62 -1.05
CA PRO A 38 20.45 6.97 -0.46
C PRO A 38 21.70 7.88 -0.47
N GLU A 39 22.51 7.74 0.56
CA GLU A 39 23.83 8.39 0.58
C GLU A 39 24.81 7.67 -0.37
N GLU A 40 25.75 8.40 -0.96
CA GLU A 40 26.69 7.88 -1.96
C GLU A 40 27.58 6.72 -1.47
N THR A 41 27.66 6.52 -0.16
CA THR A 41 28.47 5.47 0.48
C THR A 41 27.68 4.19 0.76
N THR A 42 26.39 4.18 0.50
CA THR A 42 25.49 3.05 0.83
C THR A 42 25.37 2.03 -0.29
N VAL A 43 24.94 0.83 0.06
CA VAL A 43 24.65 -0.26 -0.89
C VAL A 43 23.49 0.12 -1.83
N GLU A 44 22.52 0.86 -1.33
CA GLU A 44 21.38 1.36 -2.10
C GLU A 44 21.84 2.30 -3.22
N TYR A 45 22.82 3.16 -2.96
CA TYR A 45 23.39 4.01 -4.00
C TYR A 45 24.18 3.21 -5.06
N ILE A 46 24.87 2.14 -4.65
CA ILE A 46 25.51 1.21 -5.61
C ILE A 46 24.44 0.55 -6.49
N LYS A 47 23.33 0.13 -5.92
CA LYS A 47 22.19 -0.43 -6.66
C LYS A 47 21.64 0.61 -7.66
N ASP A 48 21.45 1.85 -7.24
CA ASP A 48 21.03 2.97 -8.08
C ASP A 48 21.94 3.15 -9.29
N TYR A 49 23.27 3.12 -9.07
CA TYR A 49 24.24 3.21 -10.15
C TYR A 49 24.14 2.03 -11.13
N LEU A 50 23.98 0.82 -10.62
CA LEU A 50 23.85 -0.38 -11.46
C LEU A 50 22.59 -0.33 -12.33
N GLN A 51 21.48 0.12 -11.76
CA GLN A 51 20.20 0.28 -12.48
C GLN A 51 20.29 1.43 -13.50
N TYR A 52 20.92 2.53 -13.18
CA TYR A 52 21.18 3.60 -14.16
C TYR A 52 22.06 3.11 -15.32
N ALA A 53 23.14 2.35 -15.02
CA ALA A 53 24.01 1.76 -16.05
C ALA A 53 23.23 0.77 -16.95
N TRP A 54 22.35 -0.06 -16.37
CA TRP A 54 21.44 -0.90 -17.13
C TRP A 54 20.50 -0.07 -18.00
N GLY A 55 19.88 0.97 -17.44
CA GLY A 55 18.96 1.87 -18.18
C GLY A 55 19.63 2.47 -19.42
N LYS A 56 20.91 2.86 -19.33
CA LYS A 56 21.67 3.35 -20.49
C LYS A 56 21.76 2.30 -21.61
N THR A 57 21.90 1.02 -21.29
CA THR A 57 21.96 -0.03 -22.32
C THR A 57 20.63 -0.23 -23.05
N MET A 58 19.52 0.16 -22.43
CA MET A 58 18.17 0.02 -22.99
C MET A 58 17.77 1.20 -23.91
N ARG A 59 18.48 2.33 -23.88
CA ARG A 59 18.12 3.55 -24.62
C ARG A 59 17.98 3.38 -26.12
N GLY A 60 18.74 2.46 -26.73
CA GLY A 60 18.69 2.15 -28.16
C GLY A 60 17.66 1.09 -28.56
N THR A 61 16.83 0.62 -27.65
CA THR A 61 15.83 -0.43 -27.86
C THR A 61 14.40 0.15 -27.95
N GLU A 62 13.42 -0.72 -28.23
CA GLU A 62 11.99 -0.34 -28.14
C GLU A 62 11.61 0.17 -26.75
N LEU A 63 12.21 -0.37 -25.67
CA LEU A 63 12.01 0.13 -24.32
C LEU A 63 12.50 1.56 -24.16
N GLY A 64 13.61 1.93 -24.83
CA GLY A 64 14.08 3.32 -24.85
C GLY A 64 13.13 4.26 -25.55
N GLN A 65 12.56 3.85 -26.69
CA GLN A 65 11.52 4.64 -27.40
C GLN A 65 10.28 4.82 -26.54
N GLN A 66 9.83 3.75 -25.88
CA GLN A 66 8.70 3.80 -24.93
C GLN A 66 9.00 4.74 -23.77
N ALA A 67 10.19 4.63 -23.17
CA ALA A 67 10.60 5.50 -22.06
C ALA A 67 10.61 6.99 -22.42
N GLN A 68 10.97 7.32 -23.66
CA GLN A 68 10.91 8.68 -24.17
C GLN A 68 9.49 9.24 -24.19
N ASN A 69 8.51 8.41 -24.59
CA ASN A 69 7.10 8.78 -24.65
C ASN A 69 6.46 8.85 -23.26
N ASP A 70 6.89 7.99 -22.33
CA ASP A 70 6.37 7.92 -20.96
C ASP A 70 6.78 9.12 -20.11
N PHE A 71 7.90 9.76 -20.45
CA PHE A 71 8.44 10.87 -19.67
C PHE A 71 7.51 12.09 -19.74
N ASN A 72 7.21 12.66 -18.58
CA ASN A 72 6.32 13.82 -18.41
C ASN A 72 4.93 13.65 -19.03
N ALA A 73 4.45 12.41 -19.08
CA ALA A 73 3.15 12.07 -19.64
C ALA A 73 1.98 12.77 -18.91
N LYS A 74 0.89 13.01 -19.63
CA LYS A 74 -0.37 13.55 -19.12
C LYS A 74 -1.39 12.44 -18.97
N ALA A 75 -2.49 12.68 -18.23
CA ALA A 75 -3.52 11.68 -17.97
C ALA A 75 -4.05 10.96 -19.21
N PRO A 76 -4.33 11.63 -20.36
CA PRO A 76 -4.76 10.94 -21.56
C PRO A 76 -3.74 9.94 -22.11
N TYR A 77 -2.44 10.21 -21.97
CA TYR A 77 -1.40 9.26 -22.38
C TYR A 77 -1.38 7.99 -21.52
N TYR A 78 -1.46 8.14 -20.18
CA TYR A 78 -1.59 7.00 -19.29
C TYR A 78 -2.82 6.18 -19.62
N LEU A 79 -3.96 6.84 -19.84
CA LEU A 79 -5.21 6.18 -20.21
C LEU A 79 -5.07 5.34 -21.49
N GLU A 80 -4.42 5.91 -22.54
CA GLU A 80 -4.13 5.22 -23.79
C GLU A 80 -3.19 4.02 -23.58
N ALA A 81 -2.13 4.17 -22.76
CA ALA A 81 -1.20 3.09 -22.46
C ALA A 81 -1.90 1.91 -21.76
N PHE A 82 -2.73 2.19 -20.77
CA PHE A 82 -3.52 1.15 -20.10
C PHE A 82 -4.57 0.54 -21.03
N SER A 83 -5.23 1.35 -21.88
CA SER A 83 -6.17 0.85 -22.89
C SER A 83 -5.53 -0.20 -23.80
N LYS A 84 -4.31 0.07 -24.29
CA LYS A 84 -3.53 -0.89 -25.09
C LYS A 84 -3.15 -2.13 -24.29
N ALA A 85 -2.74 -1.96 -23.05
CA ALA A 85 -2.27 -3.06 -22.21
C ALA A 85 -3.37 -4.11 -21.92
N ILE A 86 -4.63 -3.67 -21.78
CA ILE A 86 -5.76 -4.54 -21.43
C ILE A 86 -6.66 -4.89 -22.61
N ASP A 87 -6.39 -4.33 -23.79
CA ASP A 87 -7.21 -4.49 -25.00
C ASP A 87 -8.69 -4.13 -24.75
N VAL A 88 -8.91 -2.99 -24.10
CA VAL A 88 -10.23 -2.40 -23.85
C VAL A 88 -10.15 -0.91 -24.18
N PRO A 89 -11.10 -0.34 -24.94
CA PRO A 89 -11.04 1.07 -25.31
C PRO A 89 -11.30 1.97 -24.11
N LEU A 90 -10.23 2.48 -23.49
CA LEU A 90 -10.28 3.51 -22.46
C LEU A 90 -9.99 4.87 -23.10
N SER A 91 -10.94 5.79 -23.03
CA SER A 91 -10.79 7.14 -23.60
C SER A 91 -11.81 8.11 -23.00
N SER A 92 -11.61 9.40 -23.21
CA SER A 92 -12.58 10.42 -22.78
C SER A 92 -13.95 10.31 -23.48
N THR A 93 -14.06 9.56 -24.57
CA THR A 93 -15.31 9.33 -25.30
C THR A 93 -15.98 8.02 -24.92
N GLU A 94 -15.23 6.94 -24.76
CA GLU A 94 -15.75 5.60 -24.47
C GLU A 94 -15.94 5.36 -22.97
N THR A 95 -15.00 5.91 -22.17
CA THR A 95 -14.97 5.74 -20.71
C THR A 95 -14.72 7.08 -19.99
N PRO A 96 -15.66 8.06 -20.12
CA PRO A 96 -15.49 9.42 -19.59
C PRO A 96 -15.28 9.44 -18.07
N TYR A 97 -15.89 8.54 -17.28
CA TYR A 97 -15.68 8.51 -15.83
C TYR A 97 -14.30 7.99 -15.44
N ILE A 98 -13.75 7.02 -16.17
CA ILE A 98 -12.35 6.57 -15.96
C ILE A 98 -11.40 7.70 -16.36
N ALA A 99 -11.66 8.40 -17.47
CA ALA A 99 -10.83 9.52 -17.90
C ALA A 99 -10.85 10.68 -16.90
N GLU A 100 -12.02 11.04 -16.36
CA GLU A 100 -12.16 12.06 -15.31
C GLU A 100 -11.43 11.68 -14.03
N LEU A 101 -11.51 10.41 -13.62
CA LEU A 101 -10.76 9.88 -12.46
C LEU A 101 -9.25 10.04 -12.67
N PHE A 102 -8.73 9.75 -13.86
CA PHE A 102 -7.30 9.90 -14.17
C PHE A 102 -6.84 11.36 -14.08
N GLU A 103 -7.59 12.29 -14.67
CA GLU A 103 -7.28 13.73 -14.58
C GLU A 103 -7.28 14.22 -13.13
N TYR A 104 -8.31 13.83 -12.36
CA TYR A 104 -8.43 14.21 -10.96
C TYR A 104 -7.28 13.65 -10.11
N CYS A 105 -6.97 12.36 -10.24
CA CYS A 105 -5.90 11.72 -9.48
C CYS A 105 -4.51 12.24 -9.87
N MET A 106 -4.30 12.69 -11.12
CA MET A 106 -3.04 13.31 -11.52
C MET A 106 -2.73 14.57 -10.71
N GLU A 107 -3.73 15.38 -10.38
CA GLU A 107 -3.53 16.56 -9.54
C GLU A 107 -3.01 16.19 -8.15
N TYR A 108 -3.61 15.18 -7.53
CA TYR A 108 -3.16 14.68 -6.21
C TYR A 108 -1.79 14.04 -6.27
N GLY A 109 -1.50 13.29 -7.33
CA GLY A 109 -0.17 12.71 -7.56
C GLY A 109 0.90 13.80 -7.68
N ASN A 110 0.64 14.87 -8.44
CA ASN A 110 1.57 16.00 -8.54
C ASN A 110 1.77 16.69 -7.18
N LYS A 111 0.71 16.94 -6.42
CA LYS A 111 0.80 17.50 -5.05
C LYS A 111 1.62 16.59 -4.11
N SER A 112 1.47 15.27 -4.21
CA SER A 112 2.26 14.32 -3.42
C SER A 112 3.75 14.38 -3.76
N ILE A 113 4.11 14.50 -5.03
CA ILE A 113 5.51 14.68 -5.47
C ILE A 113 6.07 16.01 -4.96
N GLU A 114 5.32 17.09 -5.05
CA GLU A 114 5.74 18.41 -4.55
C GLU A 114 5.97 18.38 -3.05
N GLN A 115 5.05 17.77 -2.28
CA GLN A 115 5.20 17.62 -0.83
C GLN A 115 6.42 16.76 -0.47
N ALA A 116 6.60 15.63 -1.14
CA ALA A 116 7.74 14.76 -0.90
C ALA A 116 9.08 15.46 -1.18
N LYS A 117 9.17 16.26 -2.25
CA LYS A 117 10.38 17.05 -2.54
C LYS A 117 10.73 18.07 -1.46
N ILE A 118 9.76 18.51 -0.65
CA ILE A 118 10.00 19.40 0.50
C ILE A 118 10.54 18.61 1.69
N SER A 119 10.05 17.39 1.89
CA SER A 119 10.41 16.53 3.05
C SER A 119 11.82 15.94 2.95
N PHE A 120 12.40 15.85 1.73
CA PHE A 120 13.69 15.21 1.50
C PHE A 120 14.77 16.19 1.01
N PRO A 121 16.06 15.90 1.28
CA PRO A 121 17.17 16.65 0.72
C PRO A 121 17.16 16.60 -0.81
N PHE A 122 17.72 17.63 -1.44
CA PHE A 122 17.92 17.66 -2.89
C PHE A 122 18.77 16.47 -3.34
N PHE A 123 18.21 15.66 -4.25
CA PHE A 123 18.89 14.52 -4.84
C PHE A 123 19.12 14.77 -6.35
N ARG A 124 20.39 14.79 -6.75
CA ARG A 124 20.77 15.13 -8.12
C ARG A 124 20.38 14.00 -9.08
N ARG A 125 19.79 14.36 -10.20
CA ARG A 125 19.43 13.40 -11.26
C ARG A 125 20.65 12.63 -11.79
N PRO A 126 20.53 11.34 -12.18
CA PRO A 126 21.66 10.52 -12.63
C PRO A 126 22.50 11.16 -13.73
N TYR A 127 21.86 11.63 -14.81
CA TYR A 127 22.58 12.27 -15.91
C TYR A 127 23.40 13.48 -15.45
N ALA A 128 22.83 14.32 -14.61
CA ALA A 128 23.50 15.51 -14.08
C ALA A 128 24.60 15.17 -13.06
N ARG A 129 24.42 14.08 -12.29
CA ARG A 129 25.42 13.60 -11.30
C ARG A 129 26.72 13.17 -11.98
N PHE A 130 26.61 12.53 -13.14
CA PHE A 130 27.76 12.01 -13.86
C PHE A 130 28.24 12.94 -15.01
N GLY A 131 27.58 14.08 -15.23
CA GLY A 131 27.87 14.96 -16.37
C GLY A 131 27.62 14.28 -17.72
N GLU A 132 26.66 13.35 -17.77
CA GLU A 132 26.25 12.61 -18.96
C GLU A 132 24.97 13.20 -19.55
N THR A 133 24.61 12.77 -20.75
CA THR A 133 23.38 13.16 -21.42
C THR A 133 22.26 12.15 -21.11
N SER A 134 21.07 12.65 -20.80
CA SER A 134 19.85 11.85 -20.65
C SER A 134 19.34 11.32 -21.99
N LEU A 135 18.27 10.52 -21.98
CA LEU A 135 17.59 10.10 -23.21
C LEU A 135 16.80 11.26 -23.86
N ILE A 136 16.53 12.35 -23.12
CA ILE A 136 15.72 13.50 -23.57
C ILE A 136 16.49 14.81 -23.32
N PRO A 137 17.59 15.07 -24.08
CA PRO A 137 18.51 16.18 -23.80
C PRO A 137 17.85 17.57 -23.84
N LEU A 138 16.80 17.73 -24.65
CA LEU A 138 16.12 19.02 -24.81
C LEU A 138 15.39 19.49 -23.55
N GLN A 139 15.11 18.58 -22.62
CA GLN A 139 14.40 18.90 -21.38
C GLN A 139 15.33 18.97 -20.15
N GLU A 140 16.62 18.69 -20.29
CA GLU A 140 17.55 18.64 -19.15
C GLU A 140 17.60 19.95 -18.37
N ASN A 141 17.61 21.09 -19.07
CA ASN A 141 17.65 22.41 -18.42
C ASN A 141 16.40 22.72 -17.58
N ASP A 142 15.27 22.14 -17.91
CA ASP A 142 14.03 22.35 -17.16
C ASP A 142 14.04 21.64 -15.82
N TYR A 143 14.83 20.55 -15.70
CA TYR A 143 14.84 19.67 -14.53
C TYR A 143 16.15 19.64 -13.75
N ILE A 144 17.23 20.27 -14.23
CA ILE A 144 18.58 20.17 -13.61
C ILE A 144 18.62 20.70 -12.17
N ASN A 145 17.74 21.65 -11.85
CA ASN A 145 17.66 22.27 -10.53
C ASN A 145 16.53 21.68 -9.67
N GLU A 146 15.85 20.63 -10.16
CA GLU A 146 14.84 19.91 -9.41
C GLU A 146 15.37 18.60 -8.85
N SER A 147 14.99 18.26 -7.62
CA SER A 147 15.28 16.93 -7.04
C SER A 147 14.70 15.82 -7.91
N SER A 148 15.47 14.74 -8.08
CA SER A 148 14.96 13.54 -8.75
C SER A 148 14.00 12.75 -7.87
N PHE A 149 14.18 12.79 -6.55
CA PHE A 149 13.43 11.99 -5.58
C PHE A 149 12.13 12.67 -5.15
N PRO A 150 10.99 11.92 -5.13
CA PRO A 150 10.74 10.65 -5.79
C PRO A 150 10.32 10.81 -7.27
N SER A 151 10.22 9.69 -8.04
CA SER A 151 9.85 9.71 -9.47
C SER A 151 8.35 9.95 -9.67
N ARG A 152 8.02 11.00 -10.43
CA ARG A 152 6.64 11.33 -10.80
C ARG A 152 6.00 10.24 -11.68
N GLU A 153 6.69 9.76 -12.68
CA GLU A 153 6.19 8.76 -13.63
C GLU A 153 5.91 7.43 -12.94
N ALA A 154 6.80 7.02 -12.02
CA ALA A 154 6.61 5.81 -11.24
C ALA A 154 5.40 5.92 -10.29
N LEU A 155 5.20 7.07 -9.65
CA LEU A 155 4.03 7.32 -8.80
C LEU A 155 2.75 7.23 -9.61
N MET A 156 2.66 7.97 -10.74
CA MET A 156 1.46 8.01 -11.57
C MET A 156 1.15 6.63 -12.15
N GLY A 157 2.15 5.95 -12.72
CA GLY A 157 1.98 4.62 -13.29
C GLY A 157 1.43 3.62 -12.28
N TRP A 158 2.01 3.59 -11.07
CA TRP A 158 1.60 2.64 -10.02
C TRP A 158 0.23 3.01 -9.41
N MET A 159 -0.02 4.29 -9.14
CA MET A 159 -1.33 4.78 -8.66
C MET A 159 -2.46 4.40 -9.62
N TYR A 160 -2.30 4.67 -10.91
CA TYR A 160 -3.31 4.30 -11.90
C TYR A 160 -3.47 2.80 -12.03
N ALA A 161 -2.38 2.03 -11.93
CA ALA A 161 -2.47 0.58 -11.95
C ALA A 161 -3.28 0.04 -10.76
N LEU A 162 -3.09 0.56 -9.55
CA LEU A 162 -3.87 0.16 -8.39
C LEU A 162 -5.37 0.50 -8.57
N LEU A 163 -5.70 1.72 -8.98
CA LEU A 163 -7.09 2.13 -9.23
C LEU A 163 -7.76 1.32 -10.34
N LEU A 164 -7.05 1.04 -11.44
CA LEU A 164 -7.60 0.20 -12.51
C LEU A 164 -7.71 -1.28 -12.13
N THR A 165 -6.83 -1.80 -11.27
CA THR A 165 -6.96 -3.17 -10.74
C THR A 165 -8.26 -3.34 -9.96
N GLU A 166 -8.66 -2.30 -9.23
CA GLU A 166 -9.96 -2.25 -8.56
C GLU A 166 -11.14 -2.16 -9.56
N ILE A 167 -11.00 -1.39 -10.63
CA ILE A 167 -12.06 -1.16 -11.61
C ILE A 167 -12.18 -2.32 -12.60
N CYS A 168 -11.06 -2.91 -13.01
CA CYS A 168 -10.94 -3.89 -14.10
C CYS A 168 -10.28 -5.19 -13.62
N PRO A 169 -10.83 -5.93 -12.65
CA PRO A 169 -10.16 -7.04 -11.97
C PRO A 169 -9.76 -8.20 -12.90
N GLY A 170 -10.50 -8.43 -13.98
CA GLY A 170 -10.18 -9.47 -14.97
C GLY A 170 -8.94 -9.17 -15.81
N LYS A 171 -8.34 -7.99 -15.66
CA LYS A 171 -7.14 -7.52 -16.38
C LYS A 171 -6.01 -7.11 -15.45
N GLN A 172 -6.08 -7.50 -14.18
CA GLN A 172 -5.19 -7.06 -13.11
C GLN A 172 -3.71 -7.24 -13.44
N ASP A 173 -3.29 -8.37 -14.00
CA ASP A 173 -1.88 -8.67 -14.27
C ASP A 173 -1.30 -7.75 -15.34
N GLN A 174 -2.06 -7.51 -16.43
CA GLN A 174 -1.66 -6.61 -17.50
C GLN A 174 -1.61 -5.15 -17.02
N ILE A 175 -2.57 -4.76 -16.19
CA ILE A 175 -2.64 -3.43 -15.58
C ILE A 175 -1.42 -3.18 -14.69
N LEU A 176 -1.13 -4.10 -13.78
CA LEU A 176 0.00 -3.98 -12.85
C LEU A 176 1.34 -3.97 -13.59
N ASN A 177 1.49 -4.80 -14.63
CA ASN A 177 2.68 -4.77 -15.47
C ASN A 177 2.85 -3.43 -16.19
N CYS A 178 1.78 -2.89 -16.78
CA CYS A 178 1.80 -1.59 -17.43
C CYS A 178 2.21 -0.48 -16.44
N GLY A 179 1.61 -0.43 -15.25
CA GLY A 179 1.97 0.53 -14.22
C GLY A 179 3.42 0.39 -13.72
N TYR A 180 3.92 -0.84 -13.63
CA TYR A 180 5.31 -1.11 -13.26
C TYR A 180 6.30 -0.54 -14.29
N THR A 181 6.01 -0.66 -15.60
CA THR A 181 6.91 -0.24 -16.68
C THR A 181 7.17 1.27 -16.70
N PHE A 182 6.23 2.11 -16.27
CA PHE A 182 6.44 3.57 -16.15
C PHE A 182 7.60 3.92 -15.20
N GLY A 183 7.75 3.17 -14.11
CA GLY A 183 8.90 3.33 -13.21
C GLY A 183 10.21 2.93 -13.89
N GLN A 184 10.24 1.82 -14.63
CA GLN A 184 11.44 1.40 -15.36
C GLN A 184 11.80 2.39 -16.47
N ALA A 185 10.81 2.96 -17.14
CA ALA A 185 11.01 4.02 -18.12
C ALA A 185 11.75 5.23 -17.53
N SER A 186 11.42 5.61 -16.30
CA SER A 186 12.08 6.72 -15.57
C SER A 186 13.58 6.49 -15.39
N VAL A 187 14.00 5.25 -15.10
CA VAL A 187 15.42 4.87 -14.98
C VAL A 187 16.11 4.90 -16.34
N ILE A 188 15.46 4.36 -17.39
CA ILE A 188 16.00 4.31 -18.76
C ILE A 188 16.27 5.71 -19.30
N THR A 189 15.37 6.67 -19.04
CA THR A 189 15.59 8.08 -19.45
C THR A 189 16.81 8.70 -18.80
N GLY A 190 17.21 8.25 -17.62
CA GLY A 190 18.30 8.79 -16.82
C GLY A 190 17.92 10.00 -15.98
N TYR A 191 16.63 10.30 -15.88
CA TYR A 191 16.11 11.36 -15.01
C TYR A 191 15.94 10.91 -13.55
N HIS A 192 15.76 9.61 -13.33
CA HIS A 192 15.50 9.04 -12.00
C HIS A 192 16.39 7.86 -11.68
N TRP A 193 16.67 7.69 -10.39
CA TRP A 193 17.33 6.53 -9.82
C TRP A 193 16.30 5.43 -9.54
N ASP A 194 16.77 4.18 -9.32
CA ASP A 194 15.87 3.10 -8.89
C ASP A 194 15.23 3.40 -7.52
N SER A 195 15.99 3.99 -6.60
CA SER A 195 15.48 4.44 -5.30
C SER A 195 14.35 5.47 -5.42
N ASP A 196 14.43 6.42 -6.37
CA ASP A 196 13.35 7.37 -6.67
C ASP A 196 12.08 6.63 -7.10
N VAL A 197 12.24 5.57 -7.89
CA VAL A 197 11.14 4.75 -8.42
C VAL A 197 10.51 3.89 -7.33
N GLN A 198 11.31 3.24 -6.48
CA GLN A 198 10.81 2.42 -5.38
C GLN A 198 10.04 3.28 -4.36
N ALA A 199 10.59 4.42 -3.96
CA ALA A 199 9.92 5.36 -3.07
C ALA A 199 8.60 5.87 -3.65
N ALA A 200 8.58 6.21 -4.94
CA ALA A 200 7.39 6.69 -5.63
C ALA A 200 6.26 5.65 -5.67
N ARG A 201 6.57 4.36 -5.85
CA ARG A 201 5.57 3.29 -5.81
C ARG A 201 4.96 3.13 -4.41
N LEU A 202 5.77 3.25 -3.35
CA LEU A 202 5.26 3.22 -1.97
C LEU A 202 4.39 4.45 -1.67
N LEU A 203 4.80 5.63 -2.14
CA LEU A 203 4.00 6.86 -2.03
C LEU A 203 2.67 6.75 -2.79
N ALA A 204 2.66 6.10 -3.96
CA ALA A 204 1.44 5.82 -4.70
C ALA A 204 0.45 4.95 -3.92
N CYS A 205 0.94 3.95 -3.17
CA CYS A 205 0.10 3.12 -2.31
C CYS A 205 -0.58 3.95 -1.21
N ALA A 206 0.19 4.79 -0.50
CA ALA A 206 -0.33 5.70 0.51
C ALA A 206 -1.34 6.69 -0.10
N LEU A 207 -1.02 7.25 -1.27
CA LEU A 207 -1.94 8.16 -1.95
C LEU A 207 -3.27 7.49 -2.29
N VAL A 208 -3.26 6.23 -2.73
CA VAL A 208 -4.50 5.49 -3.06
C VAL A 208 -5.37 5.30 -1.80
N THR A 209 -4.79 5.00 -0.63
CA THR A 209 -5.57 4.93 0.62
C THR A 209 -6.22 6.27 0.98
N ARG A 210 -5.53 7.40 0.74
CA ARG A 210 -6.10 8.75 0.92
C ARG A 210 -7.22 9.04 -0.07
N LEU A 211 -7.05 8.64 -1.33
CA LEU A 211 -8.07 8.81 -2.38
C LEU A 211 -9.34 8.04 -2.05
N HIS A 212 -9.25 6.83 -1.50
CA HIS A 212 -10.43 6.07 -1.03
C HIS A 212 -11.17 6.75 0.12
N ASN A 213 -10.48 7.54 0.95
CA ASN A 213 -11.13 8.35 1.99
C ASN A 213 -11.73 9.67 1.47
N HIS A 214 -11.49 10.02 0.20
CA HIS A 214 -12.04 11.22 -0.41
C HIS A 214 -13.40 10.92 -1.04
N THR A 215 -14.49 11.48 -0.50
CA THR A 215 -15.87 11.17 -0.90
C THR A 215 -16.14 11.35 -2.41
N GLY A 216 -15.53 12.38 -3.02
CA GLY A 216 -15.62 12.63 -4.47
C GLY A 216 -14.99 11.50 -5.29
N VAL A 217 -13.80 11.03 -4.90
CA VAL A 217 -13.09 9.94 -5.58
C VAL A 217 -13.85 8.63 -5.48
N ASN A 218 -14.40 8.30 -4.32
CA ASN A 218 -15.24 7.11 -4.16
C ASN A 218 -16.45 7.11 -5.10
N GLY A 219 -17.06 8.28 -5.34
CA GLY A 219 -18.12 8.43 -6.32
C GLY A 219 -17.64 8.17 -7.75
N MET A 220 -16.47 8.73 -8.11
CA MET A 220 -15.83 8.50 -9.41
C MET A 220 -15.47 7.04 -9.64
N ILE A 221 -14.88 6.35 -8.65
CA ILE A 221 -14.54 4.91 -8.73
C ILE A 221 -15.80 4.07 -8.98
N LYS A 222 -16.90 4.32 -8.27
CA LYS A 222 -18.17 3.62 -8.49
C LYS A 222 -18.71 3.83 -9.89
N SER A 223 -18.65 5.07 -10.41
CA SER A 223 -19.06 5.39 -11.78
C SER A 223 -18.15 4.71 -12.80
N ALA A 224 -16.85 4.69 -12.57
CA ALA A 224 -15.86 4.03 -13.41
C ALA A 224 -16.06 2.50 -13.49
N LYS A 225 -16.37 1.84 -12.35
CA LYS A 225 -16.72 0.41 -12.32
C LYS A 225 -17.96 0.10 -13.14
N ALA A 226 -19.02 0.89 -12.99
CA ALA A 226 -20.26 0.73 -13.74
C ALA A 226 -20.04 0.98 -15.25
N GLU A 227 -19.22 1.96 -15.60
CA GLU A 227 -18.85 2.27 -16.98
C GLU A 227 -18.05 1.13 -17.61
N TYR A 228 -17.03 0.63 -16.94
CA TYR A 228 -16.22 -0.50 -17.40
C TYR A 228 -17.08 -1.75 -17.65
N ALA A 229 -17.95 -2.08 -16.71
CA ALA A 229 -18.88 -3.20 -16.86
C ALA A 229 -19.79 -3.05 -18.09
N LYS A 230 -20.26 -1.82 -18.36
CA LYS A 230 -21.10 -1.52 -19.54
C LYS A 230 -20.31 -1.68 -20.84
N VAL A 231 -19.08 -1.16 -20.91
CA VAL A 231 -18.24 -1.20 -22.12
C VAL A 231 -17.82 -2.63 -22.45
N THR A 232 -17.51 -3.43 -21.45
CA THR A 232 -17.05 -4.82 -21.63
C THR A 232 -18.19 -5.84 -21.69
N GLY A 233 -19.42 -5.44 -21.39
CA GLY A 233 -20.56 -6.36 -21.29
C GLY A 233 -20.43 -7.34 -20.13
N THR A 234 -19.57 -7.05 -19.16
CA THR A 234 -19.37 -7.88 -17.97
C THR A 234 -20.33 -7.44 -16.88
N SER A 235 -20.98 -8.42 -16.22
CA SER A 235 -21.58 -8.18 -14.90
C SER A 235 -20.53 -8.51 -13.87
N TYR A 236 -20.30 -7.59 -12.94
CA TYR A 236 -19.49 -7.89 -11.78
C TYR A 236 -20.28 -8.87 -10.90
N ILE A 237 -19.74 -10.08 -10.76
CA ILE A 237 -20.23 -11.07 -9.79
C ILE A 237 -19.13 -11.19 -8.75
N SER A 238 -19.43 -10.66 -7.55
CA SER A 238 -18.55 -10.87 -6.41
C SER A 238 -18.48 -12.37 -6.08
N PRO A 239 -17.29 -12.92 -5.81
CA PRO A 239 -17.19 -14.27 -5.30
C PRO A 239 -17.97 -14.36 -3.98
N SER A 240 -18.89 -15.31 -3.90
CA SER A 240 -19.62 -15.57 -2.67
C SER A 240 -18.68 -16.21 -1.64
N LEU A 241 -18.61 -15.65 -0.43
CA LEU A 241 -17.97 -16.33 0.70
C LEU A 241 -18.76 -17.63 0.97
N THR A 242 -18.14 -18.75 0.72
CA THR A 242 -18.66 -20.03 1.19
C THR A 242 -18.30 -20.16 2.67
N GLU A 243 -19.18 -20.75 3.47
CA GLU A 243 -18.93 -20.96 4.92
C GLU A 243 -17.63 -21.74 5.21
N GLU A 244 -17.08 -22.45 4.23
CA GLU A 244 -15.90 -23.30 4.35
C GLU A 244 -14.57 -22.56 4.15
N THR A 245 -14.50 -21.44 3.46
CA THR A 245 -13.20 -20.83 3.08
C THR A 245 -12.82 -19.61 3.89
N GLN A 246 -13.74 -18.89 4.46
CA GLN A 246 -13.54 -17.65 5.26
C GLN A 246 -12.58 -16.61 4.62
N GLN A 247 -12.31 -16.73 3.32
CA GLN A 247 -11.38 -15.85 2.59
C GLN A 247 -12.12 -15.09 1.49
N TYR A 248 -11.74 -13.81 1.26
CA TYR A 248 -12.35 -12.98 0.22
C TYR A 248 -12.03 -13.47 -1.20
N TYR A 249 -10.88 -14.11 -1.39
CA TYR A 249 -10.43 -14.65 -2.67
C TYR A 249 -9.70 -15.97 -2.51
N SER A 250 -9.80 -16.84 -3.52
CA SER A 250 -8.88 -17.96 -3.68
C SER A 250 -7.52 -17.45 -4.19
N ASN A 251 -6.47 -18.28 -4.11
CA ASN A 251 -5.16 -17.89 -4.63
C ASN A 251 -5.17 -17.63 -6.15
N ASP A 252 -6.07 -18.27 -6.89
CA ASP A 252 -6.17 -18.14 -8.36
C ASP A 252 -6.85 -16.82 -8.77
N ASP A 253 -7.57 -16.17 -7.86
CA ASP A 253 -8.20 -14.87 -8.07
C ASP A 253 -7.27 -13.69 -7.77
N LEU A 254 -6.14 -13.96 -7.13
CA LEU A 254 -5.15 -12.94 -6.77
C LEU A 254 -4.27 -12.57 -7.97
N PRO A 255 -3.67 -11.36 -7.96
CA PRO A 255 -2.70 -10.96 -8.98
C PRO A 255 -1.53 -11.94 -9.08
N ASP A 256 -1.21 -12.39 -10.30
CA ASP A 256 -0.08 -13.28 -10.56
C ASP A 256 1.23 -12.50 -10.63
N ALA A 257 1.99 -12.52 -9.55
CA ALA A 257 3.21 -11.74 -9.40
C ALA A 257 4.28 -12.07 -10.47
N VAL A 258 4.26 -13.25 -11.09
CA VAL A 258 5.19 -13.60 -12.20
C VAL A 258 4.96 -12.69 -13.42
N LYS A 259 3.75 -12.19 -13.60
CA LYS A 259 3.37 -11.41 -14.79
C LYS A 259 3.63 -9.91 -14.69
N PHE A 260 3.86 -9.39 -13.48
CA PHE A 260 4.08 -7.95 -13.30
C PHE A 260 5.35 -7.58 -12.53
N LEU A 261 5.93 -8.48 -11.75
CA LEU A 261 7.23 -8.24 -11.13
C LEU A 261 8.38 -8.63 -12.06
N PRO A 262 9.53 -7.94 -11.98
CA PRO A 262 10.74 -8.40 -12.66
C PRO A 262 11.20 -9.74 -12.08
N ALA A 263 12.04 -10.46 -12.84
CA ALA A 263 12.77 -11.59 -12.29
C ALA A 263 13.68 -11.15 -11.14
N PRO A 264 13.88 -11.98 -10.10
CA PRO A 264 14.86 -11.67 -9.05
C PRO A 264 16.28 -11.59 -9.65
N PRO A 265 17.20 -10.84 -9.01
CA PRO A 265 18.60 -10.79 -9.46
C PRO A 265 19.21 -12.18 -9.68
N ASP A 266 19.86 -12.36 -10.82
CA ASP A 266 20.63 -13.58 -11.10
C ASP A 266 21.76 -13.73 -10.09
N THR A 267 22.03 -14.97 -9.66
CA THR A 267 22.99 -15.30 -8.60
C THR A 267 24.41 -14.82 -8.82
N VAL A 268 24.80 -14.53 -10.06
CA VAL A 268 26.13 -14.03 -10.44
C VAL A 268 26.11 -12.55 -10.88
N SER A 269 24.96 -11.88 -10.77
CA SER A 269 24.82 -10.48 -11.17
C SER A 269 25.37 -9.51 -10.13
N ALA A 270 25.70 -8.29 -10.57
CA ALA A 270 26.08 -7.20 -9.67
C ALA A 270 24.91 -6.81 -8.73
N LEU A 271 23.66 -6.93 -9.17
CA LEU A 271 22.48 -6.70 -8.33
C LEU A 271 22.38 -7.74 -7.21
N MET A 272 22.78 -9.00 -7.46
CA MET A 272 22.86 -9.99 -6.39
C MET A 272 23.93 -9.62 -5.36
N ALA A 273 25.02 -8.99 -5.77
CA ALA A 273 26.03 -8.49 -4.82
C ALA A 273 25.46 -7.41 -3.90
N THR A 274 24.53 -6.56 -4.35
CA THR A 274 23.85 -5.61 -3.45
C THR A 274 22.93 -6.32 -2.46
N ASP A 275 22.20 -7.35 -2.88
CA ASP A 275 21.40 -8.19 -1.96
C ASP A 275 22.28 -8.88 -0.90
N MET A 276 23.46 -9.39 -1.30
CA MET A 276 24.43 -9.98 -0.35
C MET A 276 24.97 -8.94 0.64
N SER A 277 25.26 -7.73 0.17
CA SER A 277 25.74 -6.65 1.03
C SER A 277 24.67 -6.25 2.06
N ASN A 278 23.41 -6.10 1.65
CA ASN A 278 22.29 -5.85 2.56
C ASN A 278 22.13 -6.96 3.60
N PHE A 279 22.31 -8.22 3.22
CA PHE A 279 22.31 -9.33 4.17
C PHE A 279 23.46 -9.19 5.20
N ILE A 280 24.66 -8.84 4.76
CA ILE A 280 25.81 -8.63 5.64
C ILE A 280 25.58 -7.45 6.57
N GLU A 281 25.09 -6.32 6.07
CA GLU A 281 24.72 -5.15 6.88
C GLU A 281 23.67 -5.50 7.92
N GLY A 282 22.65 -6.29 7.54
CA GLY A 282 21.65 -6.79 8.45
C GLY A 282 22.22 -7.57 9.65
N LYS A 283 23.31 -8.29 9.46
CA LYS A 283 24.01 -9.00 10.57
C LYS A 283 24.55 -8.04 11.62
N PHE A 284 25.02 -6.85 11.22
CA PHE A 284 25.49 -5.83 12.17
C PHE A 284 24.35 -5.15 12.91
N VAL A 285 23.13 -5.15 12.34
CA VAL A 285 21.92 -4.62 12.99
C VAL A 285 21.36 -5.59 14.04
N ARG A 286 21.53 -6.91 13.88
CA ARG A 286 20.95 -7.95 14.80
C ARG A 286 21.18 -7.69 16.29
N PRO A 287 22.38 -7.24 16.78
CA PRO A 287 22.62 -7.00 18.20
C PRO A 287 22.04 -5.68 18.73
N THR A 288 21.50 -4.81 17.88
CA THR A 288 20.90 -3.54 18.28
C THR A 288 19.43 -3.73 18.71
N ASP A 289 18.84 -2.70 19.35
CA ASP A 289 17.42 -2.71 19.73
C ASP A 289 16.51 -2.91 18.48
N GLU A 290 16.84 -2.28 17.36
CA GLU A 290 16.15 -2.46 16.09
C GLU A 290 16.25 -3.92 15.59
N GLY A 291 17.42 -4.51 15.69
CA GLY A 291 17.64 -5.92 15.34
C GLY A 291 16.85 -6.87 16.24
N GLN A 292 16.71 -6.57 17.53
CA GLN A 292 15.88 -7.37 18.44
C GLN A 292 14.39 -7.26 18.10
N ILE A 293 13.89 -6.09 17.71
CA ILE A 293 12.53 -5.94 17.19
C ILE A 293 12.35 -6.79 15.93
N ALA A 294 13.29 -6.73 14.98
CA ALA A 294 13.26 -7.53 13.76
C ALA A 294 13.25 -9.05 14.02
N ILE A 295 13.97 -9.50 15.05
CA ILE A 295 14.02 -10.91 15.48
C ILE A 295 12.68 -11.33 16.11
N ASN A 296 12.04 -10.45 16.87
CA ASN A 296 10.74 -10.70 17.48
C ASN A 296 9.60 -10.67 16.44
N ASP A 297 9.76 -9.97 15.31
CA ASP A 297 8.80 -9.89 14.22
C ASP A 297 8.78 -11.19 13.36
N VAL A 298 8.62 -12.35 13.99
CA VAL A 298 8.69 -13.65 13.29
C VAL A 298 7.36 -14.14 12.74
N ASP A 299 6.26 -13.75 13.37
CA ASP A 299 4.92 -14.19 13.03
C ASP A 299 4.24 -13.32 11.97
N SER A 300 3.25 -13.87 11.31
CA SER A 300 2.47 -13.20 10.25
C SER A 300 0.98 -13.58 10.32
N ASP A 301 0.53 -14.06 11.49
CA ASP A 301 -0.89 -14.32 11.73
C ASP A 301 -1.67 -13.01 12.02
N PRO A 302 -3.01 -13.04 11.93
CA PRO A 302 -3.85 -11.88 12.16
C PRO A 302 -3.70 -11.25 13.54
N GLU A 303 -3.60 -12.07 14.58
CA GLU A 303 -3.46 -11.63 15.97
C GLU A 303 -2.16 -10.85 16.15
N TYR A 304 -1.07 -11.36 15.59
CA TYR A 304 0.23 -10.71 15.64
C TYR A 304 0.21 -9.36 14.94
N PHE A 305 -0.38 -9.28 13.74
CA PHE A 305 -0.51 -8.00 13.05
C PHE A 305 -1.39 -7.00 13.81
N MET A 306 -2.46 -7.44 14.47
CA MET A 306 -3.25 -6.57 15.33
C MET A 306 -2.41 -6.01 16.50
N GLU A 307 -1.60 -6.86 17.13
CA GLU A 307 -0.73 -6.47 18.23
C GLU A 307 0.27 -5.39 17.78
N ILE A 308 1.08 -5.70 16.76
CA ILE A 308 2.19 -4.81 16.34
C ILE A 308 1.72 -3.49 15.71
N TYR A 309 0.50 -3.44 15.18
CA TYR A 309 -0.09 -2.21 14.63
C TYR A 309 -0.88 -1.40 15.66
N SER A 310 -1.23 -1.95 16.82
CA SER A 310 -2.02 -1.27 17.84
C SER A 310 -1.46 0.09 18.25
N SER A 311 -0.14 0.18 18.48
CA SER A 311 0.51 1.44 18.84
C SER A 311 0.44 2.47 17.71
N ALA A 312 0.76 2.09 16.48
CA ALA A 312 0.71 2.97 15.31
C ALA A 312 -0.73 3.40 15.00
N PHE A 313 -1.71 2.54 15.19
CA PHE A 313 -3.13 2.82 14.98
C PHE A 313 -3.72 3.76 16.05
N GLY A 314 -3.06 3.88 17.20
CA GLY A 314 -3.49 4.75 18.31
C GLY A 314 -4.54 4.13 19.24
N ARG A 315 -4.81 2.81 19.15
CA ARG A 315 -5.66 2.05 20.08
C ARG A 315 -5.33 0.57 20.04
N THR A 316 -5.68 -0.14 21.11
CA THR A 316 -5.54 -1.61 21.16
C THR A 316 -6.46 -2.25 20.11
N LEU A 317 -5.87 -3.06 19.23
CA LEU A 317 -6.54 -3.89 18.26
C LEU A 317 -6.47 -5.34 18.74
N SER A 318 -7.61 -6.02 18.88
CA SER A 318 -7.67 -7.43 19.29
C SER A 318 -9.05 -8.01 19.00
N GLU A 319 -9.19 -9.33 19.06
CA GLU A 319 -10.49 -10.01 18.96
C GLU A 319 -11.54 -9.44 19.91
N THR A 320 -11.13 -9.04 21.13
CA THR A 320 -12.05 -8.51 22.15
C THR A 320 -12.38 -7.04 21.96
N THR A 321 -11.45 -6.22 21.51
CA THR A 321 -11.64 -4.76 21.37
C THR A 321 -12.16 -4.32 20.02
N THR A 322 -11.86 -5.11 18.97
CA THR A 322 -12.22 -4.84 17.58
C THR A 322 -12.59 -6.13 16.84
N PRO A 323 -13.69 -6.82 17.25
CA PRO A 323 -14.06 -8.14 16.73
C PRO A 323 -14.37 -8.15 15.23
N GLU A 324 -14.93 -7.07 14.65
CA GLU A 324 -15.19 -7.01 13.21
C GLU A 324 -13.88 -6.82 12.41
N LEU A 325 -12.92 -6.07 12.94
CA LEU A 325 -11.58 -5.97 12.37
C LEU A 325 -10.83 -7.31 12.46
N TYR A 326 -10.97 -8.02 13.59
CA TYR A 326 -10.38 -9.35 13.74
C TYR A 326 -10.89 -10.33 12.68
N LYS A 327 -12.22 -10.40 12.46
CA LYS A 327 -12.80 -11.22 11.40
C LYS A 327 -12.28 -10.84 10.01
N MET A 328 -12.14 -9.54 9.72
CA MET A 328 -11.54 -9.06 8.48
C MET A 328 -10.11 -9.58 8.31
N PHE A 329 -9.29 -9.47 9.35
CA PHE A 329 -7.90 -9.94 9.33
C PHE A 329 -7.80 -11.45 9.16
N GLN A 330 -8.70 -12.23 9.80
CA GLN A 330 -8.79 -13.67 9.58
C GLN A 330 -9.09 -14.01 8.11
N SER A 331 -10.03 -13.31 7.48
CA SER A 331 -10.37 -13.49 6.07
C SER A 331 -9.25 -13.04 5.10
N MET A 332 -8.31 -12.22 5.56
CA MET A 332 -7.14 -11.76 4.80
C MET A 332 -5.89 -12.61 5.05
N SER A 333 -5.90 -13.51 6.04
CA SER A 333 -4.69 -14.13 6.64
C SER A 333 -3.75 -14.82 5.65
N SER A 334 -4.26 -15.35 4.55
CA SER A 334 -3.45 -16.03 3.52
C SER A 334 -3.23 -15.21 2.26
N LEU A 335 -3.91 -14.07 2.08
CA LEU A 335 -3.93 -13.37 0.78
C LEU A 335 -2.57 -12.77 0.42
N GLY A 336 -1.92 -12.11 1.37
CA GLY A 336 -0.62 -11.48 1.14
C GLY A 336 0.49 -12.49 0.78
N ASP A 337 0.59 -13.61 1.50
CA ASP A 337 1.55 -14.68 1.16
C ASP A 337 1.07 -15.49 -0.04
N GLY A 338 -0.23 -15.74 -0.16
CA GLY A 338 -0.86 -16.48 -1.26
C GLY A 338 -0.51 -15.91 -2.63
N ALA A 339 -0.60 -14.60 -2.80
CA ALA A 339 -0.26 -13.90 -4.04
C ALA A 339 1.24 -13.99 -4.41
N THR A 340 2.12 -14.36 -3.47
CA THR A 340 3.55 -14.58 -3.75
C THR A 340 3.86 -15.99 -4.24
N ARG A 341 2.90 -16.92 -4.15
CA ARG A 341 3.14 -18.36 -4.34
C ARG A 341 3.54 -18.74 -5.76
N SER A 342 2.92 -18.11 -6.77
CA SER A 342 3.27 -18.32 -8.17
C SER A 342 4.75 -18.02 -8.44
N CYS A 343 5.24 -16.86 -8.01
CA CYS A 343 6.64 -16.46 -8.12
C CYS A 343 7.58 -17.38 -7.34
N LYS A 344 7.25 -17.73 -6.10
CA LYS A 344 8.07 -18.65 -5.28
C LYS A 344 8.25 -20.00 -5.95
N ASN A 345 7.18 -20.53 -6.56
CA ASN A 345 7.20 -21.79 -7.28
C ASN A 345 7.94 -21.70 -8.61
N TYR A 346 7.81 -20.57 -9.33
CA TYR A 346 8.43 -20.35 -10.63
C TYR A 346 9.95 -20.16 -10.52
N TYR A 347 10.39 -19.19 -9.70
CA TYR A 347 11.81 -18.83 -9.57
C TYR A 347 12.58 -19.75 -8.63
N LYS A 348 11.94 -20.33 -7.61
CA LYS A 348 12.57 -21.20 -6.58
C LYS A 348 13.84 -20.61 -6.03
N ARG A 349 13.88 -19.27 -5.87
CA ARG A 349 15.05 -18.54 -5.43
C ARG A 349 15.53 -19.04 -4.07
N PRO A 350 16.81 -19.43 -3.91
CA PRO A 350 17.34 -19.83 -2.61
C PRO A 350 17.35 -18.66 -1.64
N ARG A 351 17.07 -18.95 -0.37
CA ARG A 351 17.11 -17.96 0.70
C ARG A 351 18.56 -17.61 1.07
N PRO A 352 18.85 -16.42 1.67
CA PRO A 352 20.19 -16.02 2.08
C PRO A 352 20.91 -17.10 2.88
N TYR A 353 20.28 -17.64 3.94
CA TYR A 353 20.88 -18.66 4.79
C TYR A 353 21.22 -19.97 4.05
N GLN A 354 20.47 -20.31 3.01
CA GLN A 354 20.73 -21.48 2.18
C GLN A 354 21.88 -21.24 1.20
N GLN A 355 21.86 -20.10 0.50
CA GLN A 355 22.84 -19.76 -0.51
C GLN A 355 24.23 -19.49 0.08
N LEU A 356 24.26 -18.86 1.25
CA LEU A 356 25.50 -18.48 1.93
C LEU A 356 25.96 -19.54 2.95
N ASN A 357 25.11 -20.55 3.25
CA ASN A 357 25.33 -21.54 4.30
C ASN A 357 25.58 -20.88 5.66
N GLU A 358 24.83 -19.85 5.98
CA GLU A 358 24.91 -19.11 7.26
C GLU A 358 23.55 -19.15 7.97
N ALA A 359 23.57 -19.28 9.32
CA ALA A 359 22.34 -19.32 10.10
C ALA A 359 21.61 -17.97 10.08
N THR A 360 20.27 -18.02 10.10
CA THR A 360 19.41 -16.86 10.35
C THR A 360 19.52 -16.39 11.79
N ALA A 361 18.91 -15.24 12.10
CA ALA A 361 18.78 -14.78 13.48
C ALA A 361 17.81 -15.64 14.32
N TYR A 362 16.98 -16.50 13.68
CA TYR A 362 16.04 -17.42 14.34
C TYR A 362 16.07 -18.80 13.68
N PRO A 363 17.12 -19.61 13.90
CA PRO A 363 17.32 -20.89 13.22
C PRO A 363 16.17 -21.91 13.32
N PRO A 364 15.36 -21.97 14.41
CA PRO A 364 14.28 -22.97 14.50
C PRO A 364 13.28 -22.94 13.34
N ALA A 365 13.04 -21.78 12.71
CA ALA A 365 12.11 -21.66 11.59
C ALA A 365 12.72 -22.01 10.22
N GLU A 366 14.04 -22.21 10.10
CA GLU A 366 14.72 -22.47 8.82
C GLU A 366 14.19 -23.70 8.10
N ASN A 367 13.96 -24.79 8.84
CA ASN A 367 13.49 -26.05 8.26
C ASN A 367 12.11 -25.92 7.62
N LEU A 368 11.23 -25.10 8.20
CA LEU A 368 9.88 -24.87 7.69
C LEU A 368 9.90 -24.14 6.34
N LYS A 369 10.90 -23.31 6.10
CA LYS A 369 11.03 -22.47 4.90
C LYS A 369 12.01 -23.03 3.86
N ARG A 370 12.72 -24.13 4.15
CA ARG A 370 13.82 -24.68 3.31
C ARG A 370 13.41 -25.00 1.88
N ASN A 371 12.19 -25.48 1.68
CA ASN A 371 11.69 -25.90 0.36
C ASN A 371 10.79 -24.83 -0.30
N VAL A 372 10.75 -23.62 0.25
CA VAL A 372 9.91 -22.52 -0.24
C VAL A 372 10.81 -21.39 -0.74
N GLY A 373 10.69 -21.01 -2.01
CA GLY A 373 11.46 -19.90 -2.58
C GLY A 373 11.35 -18.61 -1.78
N SER A 374 12.39 -17.76 -1.85
CA SER A 374 12.44 -16.50 -1.10
C SER A 374 11.65 -15.38 -1.78
N TYR A 375 11.59 -15.38 -3.11
CA TYR A 375 11.08 -14.26 -3.93
C TYR A 375 9.63 -14.45 -4.38
N PRO A 376 8.79 -13.41 -4.22
CA PRO A 376 8.94 -12.27 -3.35
C PRO A 376 8.62 -12.61 -1.89
N SER A 377 8.91 -11.70 -0.94
CA SER A 377 8.68 -11.92 0.49
C SER A 377 7.20 -11.90 0.84
N GLY A 378 6.64 -13.04 1.30
CA GLY A 378 5.24 -13.12 1.75
C GLY A 378 4.98 -12.31 3.03
N HIS A 379 5.93 -12.25 3.96
CA HIS A 379 5.82 -11.44 5.18
C HIS A 379 5.76 -9.95 4.85
N ALA A 380 6.63 -9.46 3.94
CA ALA A 380 6.58 -8.07 3.51
C ALA A 380 5.28 -7.74 2.76
N SER A 381 4.77 -8.68 1.95
CA SER A 381 3.49 -8.55 1.25
C SER A 381 2.32 -8.46 2.24
N ALA A 382 2.24 -9.39 3.19
CA ALA A 382 1.16 -9.41 4.18
C ALA A 382 1.19 -8.15 5.06
N SER A 383 2.35 -7.81 5.64
CA SER A 383 2.47 -6.62 6.48
C SER A 383 2.07 -5.33 5.75
N TRP A 384 2.50 -5.15 4.49
CA TRP A 384 2.16 -3.99 3.69
C TRP A 384 0.66 -3.94 3.38
N LEU A 385 0.05 -5.07 3.03
CA LEU A 385 -1.40 -5.21 2.82
C LEU A 385 -2.20 -4.78 4.05
N TYR A 386 -1.88 -5.33 5.24
CA TYR A 386 -2.57 -4.97 6.48
C TYR A 386 -2.42 -3.49 6.82
N ALA A 387 -1.23 -2.93 6.62
CA ALA A 387 -0.99 -1.51 6.87
C ALA A 387 -1.83 -0.61 5.94
N LEU A 388 -1.96 -0.95 4.66
CA LEU A 388 -2.80 -0.19 3.72
C LEU A 388 -4.28 -0.23 4.13
N VAL A 389 -4.81 -1.39 4.51
CA VAL A 389 -6.19 -1.52 4.99
C VAL A 389 -6.41 -0.70 6.27
N LEU A 390 -5.47 -0.77 7.23
CA LEU A 390 -5.53 0.02 8.46
C LEU A 390 -5.41 1.52 8.20
N SER A 391 -4.57 1.93 7.24
CA SER A 391 -4.41 3.33 6.82
C SER A 391 -5.69 3.91 6.23
N GLU A 392 -6.41 3.13 5.45
CA GLU A 392 -7.72 3.55 4.93
C GLU A 392 -8.79 3.62 6.04
N LEU A 393 -8.75 2.71 7.03
CA LEU A 393 -9.65 2.74 8.19
C LEU A 393 -9.33 3.90 9.14
N ASN A 394 -8.08 4.31 9.25
CA ASN A 394 -7.63 5.44 10.09
C ASN A 394 -6.58 6.30 9.37
N PRO A 395 -7.00 7.23 8.49
CA PRO A 395 -6.09 8.08 7.73
C PRO A 395 -5.13 8.93 8.58
N ASN A 396 -5.48 9.19 9.85
CA ASN A 396 -4.62 9.97 10.76
C ASN A 396 -3.44 9.14 11.31
N ALA A 397 -3.47 7.83 11.14
CA ALA A 397 -2.42 6.92 11.57
C ALA A 397 -1.59 6.38 10.39
N GLU A 398 -1.92 6.76 9.16
CA GLU A 398 -1.39 6.17 7.93
C GLU A 398 0.13 6.14 7.91
N GLU A 399 0.79 7.27 8.14
CA GLU A 399 2.24 7.39 8.08
C GLU A 399 2.92 6.45 9.10
N ALA A 400 2.39 6.42 10.34
CA ALA A 400 2.91 5.53 11.39
C ALA A 400 2.71 4.05 11.06
N LEU A 401 1.56 3.68 10.47
CA LEU A 401 1.25 2.32 10.03
C LEU A 401 2.17 1.88 8.90
N LEU A 402 2.35 2.73 7.89
CA LEU A 402 3.23 2.45 6.76
C LEU A 402 4.71 2.38 7.16
N ALA A 403 5.16 3.28 8.07
CA ALA A 403 6.49 3.22 8.65
C ALA A 403 6.73 1.89 9.41
N ARG A 404 5.74 1.43 10.17
CA ARG A 404 5.82 0.14 10.89
C ARG A 404 5.88 -1.04 9.92
N ALA A 405 5.07 -1.03 8.86
CA ALA A 405 5.08 -2.06 7.81
C ALA A 405 6.41 -2.08 7.06
N TYR A 406 6.96 -0.89 6.76
CA TYR A 406 8.27 -0.78 6.13
C TYR A 406 9.35 -1.45 6.97
N LYS A 407 9.42 -1.13 8.27
CA LYS A 407 10.38 -1.71 9.23
C LYS A 407 10.20 -3.22 9.38
N TYR A 408 8.96 -3.72 9.43
CA TYR A 408 8.68 -5.15 9.50
C TYR A 408 9.27 -5.89 8.28
N GLY A 409 9.07 -5.35 7.06
CA GLY A 409 9.66 -5.91 5.85
C GLY A 409 11.19 -5.92 5.89
N GLN A 410 11.84 -4.79 6.30
CA GLN A 410 13.29 -4.70 6.44
C GLN A 410 13.82 -5.68 7.49
N GLY A 411 13.09 -5.91 8.56
CA GLY A 411 13.41 -6.91 9.59
C GLY A 411 13.63 -8.31 9.00
N ARG A 412 12.98 -8.64 7.88
CA ARG A 412 13.16 -9.96 7.22
C ARG A 412 14.53 -10.09 6.56
N VAL A 413 15.14 -8.98 6.11
CA VAL A 413 16.52 -8.93 5.61
C VAL A 413 17.49 -9.05 6.79
N VAL A 414 17.27 -8.26 7.85
CA VAL A 414 18.08 -8.29 9.08
C VAL A 414 18.14 -9.70 9.65
N THR A 415 17.01 -10.40 9.73
CA THR A 415 16.95 -11.78 10.23
C THR A 415 17.57 -12.81 9.28
N GLY A 416 17.76 -12.49 7.99
CA GLY A 416 18.43 -13.36 7.02
C GLY A 416 17.53 -14.38 6.35
N TYR A 417 16.21 -14.18 6.37
CA TYR A 417 15.24 -15.08 5.74
C TYR A 417 14.98 -14.79 4.27
N VAL A 418 15.15 -13.53 3.85
CA VAL A 418 14.91 -13.07 2.48
C VAL A 418 15.95 -12.04 2.08
N TRP A 419 16.06 -11.78 0.79
CA TRP A 419 16.90 -10.75 0.21
C TRP A 419 16.18 -9.39 0.20
N GLN A 420 16.92 -8.30 0.03
CA GLN A 420 16.33 -6.96 -0.08
C GLN A 420 15.37 -6.86 -1.25
N SER A 421 15.74 -7.37 -2.41
CA SER A 421 14.87 -7.40 -3.59
C SER A 421 13.60 -8.26 -3.41
N ASP A 422 13.64 -9.30 -2.54
CA ASP A 422 12.43 -10.05 -2.17
C ASP A 422 11.43 -9.18 -1.40
N VAL A 423 11.93 -8.32 -0.52
CA VAL A 423 11.10 -7.40 0.29
C VAL A 423 10.46 -6.33 -0.58
N GLU A 424 11.23 -5.75 -1.51
CA GLU A 424 10.73 -4.75 -2.46
C GLU A 424 9.59 -5.34 -3.30
N GLY A 425 9.80 -6.52 -3.90
CA GLY A 425 8.75 -7.22 -4.63
C GLY A 425 7.54 -7.58 -3.76
N GLY A 426 7.79 -7.96 -2.51
CA GLY A 426 6.73 -8.30 -1.55
C GLY A 426 5.77 -7.13 -1.30
N ARG A 427 6.27 -5.91 -1.10
CA ARG A 427 5.43 -4.71 -0.91
C ARG A 427 4.56 -4.41 -2.13
N LEU A 428 5.10 -4.60 -3.34
CA LEU A 428 4.32 -4.42 -4.57
C LEU A 428 3.19 -5.45 -4.68
N VAL A 429 3.46 -6.71 -4.31
CA VAL A 429 2.40 -7.75 -4.25
C VAL A 429 1.33 -7.38 -3.23
N GLY A 430 1.73 -6.95 -2.02
CA GLY A 430 0.77 -6.52 -0.99
C GLY A 430 -0.14 -5.37 -1.45
N SER A 431 0.41 -4.39 -2.18
CA SER A 431 -0.37 -3.29 -2.74
C SER A 431 -1.31 -3.74 -3.88
N ALA A 432 -0.89 -4.70 -4.70
CA ALA A 432 -1.73 -5.27 -5.74
C ALA A 432 -2.92 -6.05 -5.16
N VAL A 433 -2.68 -6.81 -4.07
CA VAL A 433 -3.75 -7.50 -3.32
C VAL A 433 -4.71 -6.49 -2.67
N TYR A 434 -4.19 -5.40 -2.08
CA TYR A 434 -5.01 -4.33 -1.52
C TYR A 434 -5.97 -3.76 -2.59
N ALA A 435 -5.46 -3.40 -3.76
CA ALA A 435 -6.29 -2.91 -4.85
C ALA A 435 -7.33 -3.94 -5.31
N ARG A 436 -6.96 -5.21 -5.37
CA ARG A 436 -7.86 -6.31 -5.74
C ARG A 436 -9.00 -6.50 -4.73
N LEU A 437 -8.73 -6.33 -3.43
CA LEU A 437 -9.74 -6.45 -2.36
C LEU A 437 -10.90 -5.47 -2.54
N HIS A 438 -10.66 -4.25 -3.02
CA HIS A 438 -11.70 -3.24 -3.25
C HIS A 438 -12.71 -3.61 -4.36
N ASN A 439 -12.45 -4.69 -5.08
CA ASN A 439 -13.38 -5.28 -6.02
C ASN A 439 -14.23 -6.42 -5.41
N SER A 440 -14.03 -6.80 -4.13
CA SER A 440 -14.87 -7.75 -3.41
C SER A 440 -15.99 -7.04 -2.66
N GLU A 441 -17.24 -7.41 -2.95
CA GLU A 441 -18.41 -6.89 -2.24
C GLU A 441 -18.39 -7.34 -0.76
N GLU A 442 -17.93 -8.57 -0.50
CA GLU A 442 -17.80 -9.11 0.85
C GLU A 442 -16.75 -8.33 1.66
N PHE A 443 -15.59 -8.05 1.07
CA PHE A 443 -14.56 -7.22 1.72
C PHE A 443 -15.13 -5.83 2.02
N MET A 444 -15.72 -5.17 1.03
CA MET A 444 -16.28 -3.82 1.22
C MET A 444 -17.42 -3.80 2.24
N THR A 445 -18.26 -4.84 2.29
CA THR A 445 -19.30 -4.98 3.31
C THR A 445 -18.69 -5.11 4.72
N GLN A 446 -17.67 -5.95 4.86
CA GLN A 446 -16.97 -6.12 6.13
C GLN A 446 -16.20 -4.83 6.51
N PHE A 447 -15.61 -4.15 5.54
CA PHE A 447 -14.89 -2.88 5.72
C PHE A 447 -15.82 -1.79 6.33
N GLU A 448 -17.04 -1.67 5.84
CA GLU A 448 -18.02 -0.74 6.42
C GLU A 448 -18.45 -1.15 7.86
N ARG A 449 -18.55 -2.44 8.17
CA ARG A 449 -18.78 -2.91 9.55
C ARG A 449 -17.64 -2.51 10.48
N VAL A 450 -16.41 -2.67 10.02
CA VAL A 450 -15.22 -2.24 10.79
C VAL A 450 -15.22 -0.73 11.00
N LYS A 451 -15.55 0.07 9.98
CA LYS A 451 -15.70 1.53 10.16
C LYS A 451 -16.72 1.90 11.24
N LEU A 452 -17.88 1.22 11.27
CA LEU A 452 -18.88 1.44 12.31
C LEU A 452 -18.37 1.04 13.70
N GLU A 453 -17.67 -0.08 13.81
CA GLU A 453 -17.03 -0.53 15.04
C GLU A 453 -16.01 0.49 15.57
N LEU A 454 -15.12 0.95 14.71
CA LEU A 454 -14.05 1.89 15.08
C LEU A 454 -14.60 3.27 15.49
N ASN A 455 -15.71 3.71 14.89
CA ASN A 455 -16.39 4.97 15.22
C ASN A 455 -17.31 4.87 16.46
N GLY A 456 -17.37 3.72 17.12
CA GLY A 456 -18.21 3.51 18.29
C GLY A 456 -19.72 3.48 17.99
N THR A 457 -20.10 3.45 16.70
CA THR A 457 -21.50 3.35 16.25
C THR A 457 -21.91 1.91 15.90
N GLY A 458 -20.94 0.98 15.96
CA GLY A 458 -21.20 -0.44 15.78
C GLY A 458 -22.10 -0.96 16.90
N VAL A 459 -23.26 -1.50 16.55
CA VAL A 459 -24.04 -2.33 17.46
C VAL A 459 -23.12 -3.46 17.90
N ARG A 460 -22.71 -3.49 19.17
CA ARG A 460 -22.13 -4.71 19.74
C ARG A 460 -23.13 -5.81 19.43
N ALA A 461 -22.74 -6.80 18.65
CA ALA A 461 -23.52 -8.01 18.52
C ALA A 461 -23.70 -8.50 19.96
N ALA A 462 -24.91 -8.36 20.52
CA ALA A 462 -25.21 -8.93 21.80
C ALA A 462 -24.96 -10.42 21.61
N THR A 463 -23.97 -10.95 22.34
CA THR A 463 -23.75 -12.39 22.44
C THR A 463 -25.12 -13.02 22.73
N VAL A 464 -25.49 -14.02 21.94
CA VAL A 464 -26.80 -14.65 21.93
C VAL A 464 -27.19 -15.31 23.28
N GLU A 465 -26.31 -15.22 24.29
CA GLU A 465 -26.48 -15.93 25.55
C GLU A 465 -27.42 -15.29 26.59
N ASP A 466 -27.91 -14.05 26.35
CA ASP A 466 -28.76 -13.37 27.35
C ASP A 466 -30.07 -12.74 26.83
N LYS A 467 -30.56 -13.15 25.67
CA LYS A 467 -31.89 -12.72 25.21
C LYS A 467 -32.95 -13.70 25.66
N THR A 468 -33.57 -13.44 26.81
CA THR A 468 -34.81 -14.10 27.10
C THR A 468 -35.89 -13.52 26.15
N ALA A 469 -36.86 -14.36 25.73
CA ALA A 469 -37.95 -13.94 24.82
C ALA A 469 -38.79 -12.79 25.38
N GLU A 470 -38.57 -12.40 26.63
CA GLU A 470 -39.30 -11.38 27.40
C GLU A 470 -38.61 -10.00 27.39
N ASP A 471 -37.33 -9.90 26.98
CA ASP A 471 -36.61 -8.63 27.01
C ASP A 471 -37.14 -7.65 25.95
N VAL A 472 -37.44 -6.41 26.38
CA VAL A 472 -37.94 -5.34 25.52
C VAL A 472 -36.84 -4.30 25.32
N TYR A 473 -36.68 -3.86 24.07
CA TYR A 473 -35.64 -2.87 23.66
C TYR A 473 -36.32 -1.70 22.94
N THR A 474 -35.77 -0.51 23.08
CA THR A 474 -36.12 0.62 22.21
C THR A 474 -35.68 0.34 20.76
N LEU A 475 -36.21 1.09 19.79
CA LEU A 475 -35.75 1.02 18.39
C LEU A 475 -34.26 1.38 18.22
N GLY A 476 -33.68 2.09 19.19
CA GLY A 476 -32.25 2.38 19.26
C GLY A 476 -31.43 1.28 19.92
N GLY A 477 -31.98 0.11 20.25
CA GLY A 477 -31.27 -1.04 20.81
C GLY A 477 -30.98 -0.98 22.32
N VAL A 478 -31.57 -0.03 23.06
CA VAL A 478 -31.41 0.08 24.52
C VAL A 478 -32.39 -0.86 25.19
N ARG A 479 -31.88 -1.80 26.03
CA ARG A 479 -32.71 -2.69 26.83
C ARG A 479 -33.48 -1.89 27.90
N LEU A 480 -34.79 -2.12 28.03
CA LEU A 480 -35.62 -1.51 29.06
C LEU A 480 -35.59 -2.40 30.31
N PRO A 481 -35.49 -1.79 31.51
CA PRO A 481 -35.46 -2.52 32.78
C PRO A 481 -36.82 -3.12 33.16
N SER A 482 -37.92 -2.68 32.51
CA SER A 482 -39.29 -3.11 32.73
C SER A 482 -40.10 -2.91 31.44
N GLU A 483 -41.36 -3.36 31.41
CA GLU A 483 -42.28 -3.05 30.31
C GLU A 483 -42.39 -1.53 30.10
N PRO A 484 -42.51 -1.09 28.81
CA PRO A 484 -42.53 0.32 28.49
C PRO A 484 -43.76 1.03 29.06
N ASP A 485 -43.55 2.12 29.80
CA ASP A 485 -44.62 2.97 30.34
C ASP A 485 -45.23 3.93 29.28
N GLN A 486 -44.60 4.04 28.11
CA GLN A 486 -45.03 4.93 27.03
C GLN A 486 -45.47 4.12 25.80
N LYS A 487 -46.60 4.58 25.20
CA LYS A 487 -47.05 4.01 23.93
C LYS A 487 -45.98 4.26 22.83
N GLY A 488 -45.55 3.20 22.19
CA GLY A 488 -44.53 3.28 21.16
C GLY A 488 -44.24 1.95 20.49
N VAL A 489 -43.32 1.94 19.55
CA VAL A 489 -42.83 0.74 18.89
C VAL A 489 -41.53 0.33 19.55
N TYR A 490 -41.45 -0.92 19.97
CA TYR A 490 -40.29 -1.53 20.66
C TYR A 490 -39.89 -2.83 19.95
N ILE A 491 -38.78 -3.41 20.35
CA ILE A 491 -38.29 -4.71 19.89
C ILE A 491 -38.38 -5.67 21.07
N GLN A 492 -39.14 -6.75 20.92
CA GLN A 492 -39.23 -7.84 21.89
C GLN A 492 -38.91 -9.17 21.20
N GLY A 493 -37.86 -9.83 21.66
CA GLY A 493 -37.25 -10.91 20.91
C GLY A 493 -36.74 -10.40 19.55
N ASN A 494 -37.16 -11.01 18.44
CA ASN A 494 -36.83 -10.58 17.08
C ASN A 494 -37.99 -9.86 16.35
N LYS A 495 -38.98 -9.36 17.06
CA LYS A 495 -40.20 -8.76 16.47
C LYS A 495 -40.34 -7.31 16.93
N LYS A 496 -40.86 -6.45 16.04
CA LYS A 496 -41.39 -5.15 16.43
C LYS A 496 -42.76 -5.35 17.11
N VAL A 497 -42.91 -4.82 18.32
CA VAL A 497 -44.13 -4.84 19.09
C VAL A 497 -44.56 -3.41 19.41
N MET A 498 -45.86 -3.19 19.54
CA MET A 498 -46.43 -1.91 19.94
C MET A 498 -46.97 -2.06 21.38
N HIS A 499 -46.43 -1.28 22.30
CA HIS A 499 -46.88 -1.14 23.67
C HIS A 499 -47.64 0.15 23.87
#